data_086a1f3956cd97d2669cc9ae96ad2d9c
#
_entry.id   086a1f3956cd97d2669cc9ae96ad2d9c
#
_cell.length_a   1.000
_cell.length_b   1.000
_cell.length_c   1.000
_cell.angle_alpha   90.00
_cell.angle_beta   90.00
_cell.angle_gamma   90.00
#
_symmetry.space_group_name_H-M   'P 1'
#
loop_
_entity.id
_entity.type
_entity.pdbx_description
1 polymer ?
#
loop_
_entity_poly.entity_id
_entity_poly.type
_entity_poly.pdbx_seq_one_letter_code
_entity_poly.pdbx_strand_id
1 'polypeptide(L)'
;HGEIGVGKTTFIRHLINSFQIRNNLNPTEVTSPTFNFVNEYDVGILVIQHCDLYRLTNNDKIENIGLLENAKEILTLIEWPKKIEKKIDNKIDNKIDLFFKYGEDMDKRFLSIKGLSSKKLNEIS
;
A
#
# COMPACT_ATOMS: atom_id res chain seq x y z
N HIS A 1 6.31 -4.19 2.68
CA HIS A 1 7.70 -4.67 2.60
C HIS A 1 7.76 -6.13 2.17
N GLY A 2 8.79 -6.49 1.44
CA GLY A 2 9.03 -7.87 1.04
C GLY A 2 9.73 -7.98 -0.30
N GLU A 3 10.21 -9.18 -0.61
CA GLU A 3 10.91 -9.47 -1.86
C GLU A 3 10.00 -9.40 -3.08
N ILE A 4 10.58 -9.28 -4.26
CA ILE A 4 9.86 -9.36 -5.53
C ILE A 4 9.11 -10.70 -5.60
N GLY A 5 7.86 -10.65 -6.05
CA GLY A 5 7.04 -11.84 -6.25
C GLY A 5 6.45 -12.46 -4.99
N VAL A 6 6.68 -11.85 -3.81
CA VAL A 6 6.18 -12.42 -2.56
C VAL A 6 4.67 -12.25 -2.34
N GLY A 7 4.01 -11.45 -3.17
CA GLY A 7 2.56 -11.27 -3.13
C GLY A 7 2.07 -9.90 -2.69
N LYS A 8 2.93 -8.89 -2.66
CA LYS A 8 2.56 -7.52 -2.24
C LYS A 8 1.49 -6.92 -3.13
N THR A 9 1.69 -6.92 -4.43
CA THR A 9 0.73 -6.38 -5.39
C THR A 9 -0.57 -7.19 -5.40
N THR A 10 -0.48 -8.50 -5.23
CA THR A 10 -1.66 -9.37 -5.12
C THR A 10 -2.50 -9.00 -3.90
N PHE A 11 -1.86 -8.78 -2.76
CA PHE A 11 -2.55 -8.33 -1.55
C PHE A 11 -3.24 -6.99 -1.77
N ILE A 12 -2.55 -6.02 -2.37
CA ILE A 12 -3.09 -4.68 -2.64
C ILE A 12 -4.29 -4.77 -3.57
N ARG A 13 -4.22 -5.59 -4.62
CA ARG A 13 -5.34 -5.82 -5.54
C ARG A 13 -6.58 -6.34 -4.81
N HIS A 14 -6.42 -7.33 -3.97
CA HIS A 14 -7.52 -7.87 -3.18
C HIS A 14 -8.09 -6.84 -2.21
N LEU A 15 -7.24 -6.05 -1.59
CA LEU A 15 -7.66 -5.00 -0.67
C LEU A 15 -8.49 -3.94 -1.40
N ILE A 16 -8.02 -3.43 -2.52
CA ILE A 16 -8.72 -2.43 -3.33
C ILE A 16 -10.07 -2.99 -3.82
N ASN A 17 -10.07 -4.20 -4.36
CA ASN A 17 -11.30 -4.84 -4.84
C ASN A 17 -12.30 -5.07 -3.70
N SER A 18 -11.83 -5.38 -2.50
CA SER A 18 -12.69 -5.52 -1.32
C SER A 18 -13.37 -4.20 -0.96
N PHE A 19 -12.65 -3.09 -0.99
CA PHE A 19 -13.24 -1.76 -0.76
C PHE A 19 -14.28 -1.43 -1.82
N GLN A 20 -14.01 -1.74 -3.08
CA GLN A 20 -14.95 -1.51 -4.18
C GLN A 20 -16.23 -2.30 -3.96
N ILE A 21 -16.13 -3.60 -3.69
CA ILE A 21 -17.29 -4.47 -3.47
C ILE A 21 -18.12 -4.01 -2.27
N ARG A 22 -17.47 -3.64 -1.16
CA ARG A 22 -18.16 -3.16 0.03
C ARG A 22 -18.94 -1.85 -0.20
N ASN A 23 -18.51 -1.06 -1.17
CA ASN A 23 -19.15 0.21 -1.53
C ASN A 23 -20.03 0.08 -2.78
N ASN A 24 -20.44 -1.13 -3.14
CA ASN A 24 -21.31 -1.44 -4.27
C ASN A 24 -20.73 -1.00 -5.60
N LEU A 25 -19.41 -1.00 -5.73
CA LEU A 25 -18.71 -0.71 -6.98
C LEU A 25 -18.25 -2.01 -7.62
N ASN A 26 -18.16 -2.02 -8.95
CA ASN A 26 -17.62 -3.15 -9.67
C ASN A 26 -16.09 -3.20 -9.45
N PRO A 27 -15.52 -4.39 -9.15
CA PRO A 27 -14.07 -4.51 -9.07
C PRO A 27 -13.42 -4.15 -10.40
N THR A 28 -12.38 -3.31 -10.33
CA THR A 28 -11.59 -2.95 -11.50
C THR A 28 -10.28 -3.71 -11.51
N GLU A 29 -9.62 -3.73 -12.66
CA GLU A 29 -8.26 -4.27 -12.74
C GLU A 29 -7.30 -3.38 -11.94
N VAL A 30 -6.53 -3.99 -11.07
CA VAL A 30 -5.50 -3.31 -10.29
C VAL A 30 -4.13 -3.77 -10.81
N THR A 31 -3.40 -2.84 -11.40
CA THR A 31 -2.07 -3.08 -11.96
C THR A 31 -1.02 -2.31 -11.17
N SER A 32 0.23 -2.76 -11.23
CA SER A 32 1.32 -1.98 -10.63
C SER A 32 1.49 -0.66 -11.39
N PRO A 33 1.67 0.46 -10.66
CA PRO A 33 1.98 1.73 -11.30
C PRO A 33 3.29 1.64 -12.08
N THR A 34 3.34 2.28 -13.25
CA THR A 34 4.53 2.28 -14.11
C THR A 34 5.22 3.63 -14.10
N PHE A 35 4.81 4.55 -14.99
CA PHE A 35 5.54 5.79 -15.20
C PHE A 35 5.36 6.84 -14.10
N ASN A 36 4.18 6.89 -13.49
CA ASN A 36 3.84 7.91 -12.49
C ASN A 36 4.01 7.43 -11.06
N PHE A 37 4.43 6.20 -10.87
CA PHE A 37 4.59 5.56 -9.55
C PHE A 37 3.31 5.43 -8.73
N VAL A 38 2.24 6.10 -9.08
CA VAL A 38 0.98 6.15 -8.32
C VAL A 38 -0.22 5.91 -9.24
N ASN A 39 -1.09 4.98 -8.85
CA ASN A 39 -2.43 4.83 -9.40
C ASN A 39 -3.46 5.19 -8.33
N GLU A 40 -4.56 5.80 -8.73
CA GLU A 40 -5.64 6.18 -7.83
C GLU A 40 -6.92 5.40 -8.13
N TYR A 41 -7.64 5.05 -7.07
CA TYR A 41 -8.91 4.32 -7.14
C TYR A 41 -9.91 5.00 -6.23
N ASP A 42 -10.96 5.56 -6.82
CA ASP A 42 -12.07 6.13 -6.05
C ASP A 42 -12.99 4.98 -5.62
N VAL A 43 -13.15 4.80 -4.32
CA VAL A 43 -14.00 3.74 -3.78
C VAL A 43 -15.26 4.30 -3.11
N GLY A 44 -15.59 5.55 -3.39
CA GLY A 44 -16.81 6.21 -2.92
C GLY A 44 -16.61 6.98 -1.62
N ILE A 45 -16.23 6.28 -0.55
CA ILE A 45 -16.01 6.89 0.78
C ILE A 45 -14.63 7.50 0.94
N LEU A 46 -13.66 7.04 0.15
CA LEU A 46 -12.29 7.54 0.14
C LEU A 46 -11.63 7.27 -1.20
N VAL A 47 -10.45 7.82 -1.39
CA VAL A 47 -9.59 7.50 -2.54
C VAL A 47 -8.43 6.65 -2.04
N ILE A 48 -8.14 5.58 -2.76
CA ILE A 48 -6.97 4.74 -2.49
C ILE A 48 -5.87 5.13 -3.48
N GLN A 49 -4.71 5.52 -2.96
CA GLN A 49 -3.50 5.72 -3.75
C GLN A 49 -2.63 4.48 -3.64
N HIS A 50 -2.36 3.83 -4.76
CA HIS A 50 -1.40 2.72 -4.82
C HIS A 50 -0.09 3.22 -5.43
N CYS A 51 0.96 3.17 -4.66
CA CYS A 51 2.28 3.65 -5.02
C CYS A 51 3.27 2.48 -5.03
N ASP A 52 4.04 2.36 -6.11
CA ASP A 52 5.13 1.39 -6.24
C ASP A 52 6.43 2.12 -6.52
N LEU A 53 7.34 2.10 -5.57
CA LEU A 53 8.60 2.84 -5.62
C LEU A 53 9.79 1.99 -6.05
N TYR A 54 9.56 0.77 -6.52
CA TYR A 54 10.64 -0.15 -6.90
C TYR A 54 11.62 0.49 -7.89
N ARG A 55 11.09 1.22 -8.88
CA ARG A 55 11.89 1.86 -9.94
C ARG A 55 12.32 3.29 -9.63
N LEU A 56 11.99 3.81 -8.44
CA LEU A 56 12.38 5.15 -8.05
C LEU A 56 13.90 5.25 -7.95
N THR A 57 14.47 6.27 -8.61
CA THR A 57 15.91 6.55 -8.59
C THR A 57 16.19 7.83 -7.82
N ASN A 58 17.47 8.12 -7.54
CA ASN A 58 17.87 9.35 -6.87
C ASN A 58 17.58 10.61 -7.71
N ASN A 59 17.37 10.46 -9.02
CA ASN A 59 17.02 11.56 -9.92
C ASN A 59 15.52 11.91 -9.87
N ASP A 60 14.68 11.00 -9.35
CA ASP A 60 13.26 11.24 -9.24
C ASP A 60 12.98 12.08 -7.98
N LYS A 61 12.19 13.13 -8.14
CA LYS A 61 11.76 13.96 -7.02
C LYS A 61 10.48 13.39 -6.44
N ILE A 62 10.50 13.04 -5.19
CA ILE A 62 9.35 12.48 -4.48
C ILE A 62 8.18 13.46 -4.49
N GLU A 63 8.46 14.75 -4.44
CA GLU A 63 7.45 15.81 -4.49
C GLU A 63 6.63 15.78 -5.79
N ASN A 64 7.21 15.31 -6.89
CA ASN A 64 6.54 15.22 -8.19
C ASN A 64 5.63 13.99 -8.32
N ILE A 65 5.67 13.08 -7.35
CA ILE A 65 4.84 11.86 -7.37
C ILE A 65 3.42 12.15 -6.90
N GLY A 66 3.19 13.27 -6.22
CA GLY A 66 1.89 13.59 -5.63
C GLY A 66 1.57 12.79 -4.38
N LEU A 67 2.54 12.04 -3.88
CA LEU A 67 2.40 11.24 -2.67
C LEU A 67 2.37 12.15 -1.45
N LEU A 68 1.50 11.85 -0.50
CA LEU A 68 1.31 12.62 0.74
C LEU A 68 0.66 13.99 0.53
N GLU A 69 0.26 14.33 -0.70
CA GLU A 69 -0.59 15.49 -0.94
C GLU A 69 -2.03 15.15 -0.60
N ASN A 70 -2.76 16.10 -0.04
CA ASN A 70 -4.17 15.91 0.31
C ASN A 70 -4.43 14.68 1.18
N ALA A 71 -3.70 14.56 2.29
CA ALA A 71 -3.77 13.41 3.18
C ALA A 71 -5.16 13.14 3.80
N LYS A 72 -6.13 14.03 3.58
CA LYS A 72 -7.48 13.89 4.11
C LYS A 72 -8.30 12.95 3.23
N GLU A 73 -8.87 11.93 3.85
CA GLU A 73 -9.73 10.93 3.17
C GLU A 73 -9.02 10.12 2.08
N ILE A 74 -7.72 9.95 2.21
CA ILE A 74 -6.94 9.14 1.28
C ILE A 74 -6.28 8.01 2.06
N LEU A 75 -6.44 6.80 1.54
CA LEU A 75 -5.66 5.65 1.98
C LEU A 75 -4.50 5.46 1.01
N THR A 76 -3.29 5.55 1.50
CA THR A 76 -2.09 5.37 0.68
C THR A 76 -1.47 4.01 0.94
N LEU A 77 -1.31 3.22 -0.11
CA LEU A 77 -0.69 1.90 -0.09
C LEU A 77 0.65 1.99 -0.83
N ILE A 78 1.73 1.71 -0.14
CA ILE A 78 3.08 1.91 -0.68
C ILE A 78 3.83 0.58 -0.73
N GLU A 79 4.28 0.21 -1.92
CA GLU A 79 5.25 -0.87 -2.12
C GLU A 79 6.66 -0.28 -2.21
N TRP A 80 7.63 -0.95 -1.61
CA TRP A 80 9.03 -0.52 -1.54
C TRP A 80 9.22 0.82 -0.82
N PRO A 81 8.70 0.96 0.42
CA PRO A 81 8.65 2.26 1.10
C PRO A 81 9.99 2.76 1.62
N LYS A 82 11.03 1.92 1.68
CA LYS A 82 12.33 2.30 2.26
C LYS A 82 12.93 3.55 1.63
N LYS A 83 12.65 3.81 0.36
CA LYS A 83 13.19 4.97 -0.36
C LYS A 83 12.65 6.30 0.16
N ILE A 84 11.49 6.28 0.83
CA ILE A 84 10.86 7.49 1.36
C ILE A 84 10.51 7.38 2.85
N GLU A 85 11.05 6.38 3.54
CA GLU A 85 10.68 6.05 4.91
C GLU A 85 10.80 7.23 5.87
N LYS A 86 11.87 8.01 5.78
CA LYS A 86 12.06 9.20 6.61
C LYS A 86 10.99 10.27 6.39
N LYS A 87 10.54 10.46 5.15
CA LYS A 87 9.48 11.43 4.84
C LYS A 87 8.12 10.95 5.36
N ILE A 88 7.86 9.66 5.27
CA ILE A 88 6.63 9.07 5.78
C ILE A 88 6.58 9.21 7.29
N ASP A 89 7.65 8.88 8.00
CA ASP A 89 7.71 8.93 9.45
C ASP A 89 7.50 10.34 10.00
N ASN A 90 7.95 11.36 9.27
CA ASN A 90 7.81 12.76 9.67
C ASN A 90 6.41 13.34 9.40
N LYS A 91 5.64 12.78 8.48
CA LYS A 91 4.37 13.37 8.01
C LYS A 91 3.13 12.58 8.39
N ILE A 92 3.28 11.31 8.75
CA ILE A 92 2.14 10.42 8.96
C ILE A 92 2.21 9.80 10.35
N ASP A 93 1.19 10.09 11.17
CA ASP A 93 1.08 9.54 12.51
C ASP A 93 0.48 8.12 12.52
N ASN A 94 -0.37 7.82 11.54
CA ASN A 94 -1.06 6.53 11.44
C ASN A 94 -0.49 5.70 10.30
N LYS A 95 0.49 4.88 10.62
CA LYS A 95 1.17 4.02 9.67
C LYS A 95 1.09 2.57 10.11
N ILE A 96 0.81 1.69 9.17
CA ILE A 96 0.85 0.24 9.37
C ILE A 96 1.87 -0.32 8.39
N ASP A 97 2.85 -1.03 8.91
CA ASP A 97 3.84 -1.73 8.10
C ASP A 97 3.49 -3.21 7.99
N LEU A 98 3.42 -3.71 6.77
CA LEU A 98 3.18 -5.11 6.46
C LEU A 98 4.47 -5.71 5.88
N PHE A 99 4.92 -6.80 6.49
CA PHE A 99 6.14 -7.50 6.06
C PHE A 99 5.76 -8.87 5.52
N PHE A 100 5.97 -9.07 4.23
CA PHE A 100 5.73 -10.33 3.55
C PHE A 100 7.02 -11.11 3.43
N LYS A 101 6.94 -12.40 3.70
CA LYS A 101 8.10 -13.29 3.66
C LYS A 101 7.70 -14.64 3.07
N TYR A 102 8.58 -15.21 2.25
CA TYR A 102 8.42 -16.59 1.81
C TYR A 102 8.53 -17.54 3.00
N GLY A 103 7.66 -18.56 3.03
CA GLY A 103 7.81 -19.67 3.95
C GLY A 103 8.88 -20.65 3.48
N GLU A 104 9.15 -21.67 4.27
CA GLU A 104 10.06 -22.77 3.89
C GLU A 104 9.58 -23.47 2.62
N ASP A 105 8.27 -23.59 2.49
CA ASP A 105 7.60 -24.06 1.29
C ASP A 105 7.26 -22.84 0.42
N MET A 106 7.62 -22.86 -0.86
CA MET A 106 7.36 -21.76 -1.78
C MET A 106 5.87 -21.46 -1.96
N ASP A 107 5.00 -22.38 -1.57
CA ASP A 107 3.54 -22.20 -1.62
C ASP A 107 3.00 -21.40 -0.42
N LYS A 108 3.82 -21.18 0.59
CA LYS A 108 3.40 -20.49 1.82
C LYS A 108 4.03 -19.10 1.91
N ARG A 109 3.27 -18.19 2.51
CA ARG A 109 3.72 -16.83 2.80
C ARG A 109 3.44 -16.50 4.25
N PHE A 110 4.33 -15.73 4.85
CA PHE A 110 4.13 -15.17 6.19
C PHE A 110 3.92 -13.67 6.09
N LEU A 111 3.03 -13.18 6.91
CA LEU A 111 2.73 -11.75 7.02
C LEU A 111 2.92 -11.31 8.47
N SER A 112 3.81 -10.37 8.70
CA SER A 112 3.95 -9.69 9.98
C SER A 112 3.39 -8.28 9.88
N ILE A 113 2.62 -7.88 10.88
CA ILE A 113 1.97 -6.56 10.92
C ILE A 113 2.54 -5.77 12.09
N LYS A 114 3.03 -4.56 11.82
CA LYS A 114 3.51 -3.62 12.84
C LYS A 114 2.75 -2.31 12.75
N GLY A 115 2.57 -1.64 13.88
CA GLY A 115 1.90 -0.34 13.94
C GLY A 115 0.46 -0.41 14.39
N LEU A 116 -0.10 -1.60 14.65
CA LEU A 116 -1.43 -1.76 15.20
C LEU A 116 -1.38 -1.86 16.73
N SER A 117 -2.26 -1.11 17.41
CA SER A 117 -2.49 -1.30 18.84
C SER A 117 -3.27 -2.59 19.08
N SER A 118 -3.20 -3.14 20.29
CA SER A 118 -3.96 -4.33 20.68
C SER A 118 -5.47 -4.14 20.43
N LYS A 119 -5.98 -2.92 20.68
CA LYS A 119 -7.37 -2.59 20.42
C LYS A 119 -7.72 -2.70 18.95
N LYS A 120 -6.88 -2.16 18.05
CA LYS A 120 -7.11 -2.25 16.60
C LYS A 120 -7.01 -3.68 16.09
N LEU A 121 -6.12 -4.49 16.63
CA LEU A 121 -6.03 -5.91 16.28
C LEU A 121 -7.31 -6.66 16.63
N ASN A 122 -7.90 -6.36 17.79
CA ASN A 122 -9.15 -6.96 18.21
C ASN A 122 -10.33 -6.54 17.31
N GLU A 123 -10.32 -5.34 16.78
CA GLU A 123 -11.36 -4.83 15.87
C GLU A 123 -11.33 -5.52 14.51
N ILE A 124 -10.18 -5.99 14.04
CA ILE A 124 -10.04 -6.63 12.73
C ILE A 124 -10.06 -8.15 12.78
N SER A 125 -9.99 -8.72 13.95
CA SER A 125 -10.12 -10.16 14.15
C SER A 125 -11.57 -10.53 14.46
#